data_92e3dba3301cdfaa1690d08292deaa77
#
_entry.id   92e3dba3301cdfaa1690d08292deaa77
#
_cell.length_a   1.000
_cell.length_b   1.000
_cell.length_c   1.000
_cell.angle_alpha   90.00
_cell.angle_beta   90.00
_cell.angle_gamma   90.00
#
_symmetry.space_group_name_H-M   'P 1'
#
loop_
_entity.id
_entity.type
_entity.pdbx_description
1 polymer ?
#
loop_
_entity_poly.entity_id
_entity_poly.type
_entity_poly.pdbx_seq_one_letter_code
_entity_poly.pdbx_strand_id
1 'polypeptide(L)'
;ITQEKFQLTFFEAQKEKSIENYEKSYEQFRACLEFDDQEDAVYYELAKLDTLKGNFGSGLDHIKKAISLAPNNLWYARLKADMEVETGDLSSGISTLKSIAARDPDDVNYRDKLASLAIYNEDYKTALQAYNEIESIMGVDEDLTREKYGIYKTLGDTDSGLNELIKLSDFSPNNLAYLRNIATHYNETGQPDKCLEAFENIIRIDPDDGNTQLALAEIYSAQGKTEQSNKALEKGFSDPNSSVNTKLQILVSIIEFKDVKVNTDLLISKLQSAHPTNADVWKISGDLAATKGLSPLAISSYKKALEIEPNDLNLWLTVINKEVKAGEFENLKKTGQDAQLLFPLQPEFYFYEGMALAKLGQADKAISSLETGKSFVINNDLLKAKFNSQLGNTYHSIGNFQKSDDVFQKALVENAKDPFIKNDYAYCLAERRQSTENAKTLINEAIALLINHPTLEDTYAFLLFQNEELEMAQKWIQQSLNHGGDRTGSTLELAGDIHAKLGKMPEAIAYWEKAQAAGGTSNLIEIKIADERYISK
;
A
#
# COMPACT_ATOMS: atom_id res chain seq x y z
N ILE A 1 61.88 -32.81 -53.88
CA ILE A 1 62.45 -33.13 -52.53
C ILE A 1 61.91 -32.18 -51.48
N THR A 2 61.86 -30.91 -51.74
CA THR A 2 61.30 -29.96 -50.72
C THR A 2 59.79 -30.12 -50.52
N GLN A 3 59.06 -30.30 -51.63
CA GLN A 3 57.58 -30.47 -51.59
C GLN A 3 57.19 -31.82 -50.99
N GLU A 4 57.89 -32.89 -51.22
CA GLU A 4 57.67 -34.19 -50.62
C GLU A 4 57.89 -34.15 -49.06
N LYS A 5 58.97 -33.48 -48.65
CA LYS A 5 59.25 -33.28 -47.22
C LYS A 5 58.19 -32.45 -46.57
N PHE A 6 57.73 -31.36 -47.19
CA PHE A 6 56.62 -30.56 -46.70
C PHE A 6 55.34 -31.44 -46.47
N GLN A 7 54.97 -32.20 -47.51
CA GLN A 7 53.75 -33.07 -47.41
C GLN A 7 53.89 -34.08 -46.30
N LEU A 8 55.04 -34.75 -46.19
CA LEU A 8 55.24 -35.73 -45.10
C LEU A 8 55.17 -35.07 -43.73
N THR A 9 55.80 -33.94 -43.51
CA THR A 9 55.80 -33.22 -42.26
C THR A 9 54.39 -32.70 -41.92
N PHE A 10 53.65 -32.21 -42.91
CA PHE A 10 52.25 -31.77 -42.74
C PHE A 10 51.32 -32.93 -42.35
N PHE A 11 51.46 -34.09 -43.01
CA PHE A 11 50.69 -35.26 -42.64
C PHE A 11 51.04 -35.79 -41.25
N GLU A 12 52.27 -35.76 -40.82
CA GLU A 12 52.68 -36.10 -39.46
C GLU A 12 52.13 -35.12 -38.46
N ALA A 13 52.14 -33.82 -38.75
CA ALA A 13 51.53 -32.78 -37.91
C ALA A 13 50.03 -33.02 -37.72
N GLN A 14 49.30 -33.32 -38.77
CA GLN A 14 47.87 -33.65 -38.75
C GLN A 14 47.61 -34.95 -37.95
N LYS A 15 48.46 -35.96 -38.11
CA LYS A 15 48.38 -37.21 -37.34
C LYS A 15 48.57 -36.95 -35.85
N GLU A 16 49.59 -36.19 -35.46
CA GLU A 16 49.83 -35.86 -34.06
C GLU A 16 48.67 -35.04 -33.47
N LYS A 17 48.09 -34.14 -34.25
CA LYS A 17 46.90 -33.40 -33.88
C LYS A 17 45.70 -34.33 -33.64
N SER A 18 45.51 -35.35 -34.46
CA SER A 18 44.39 -36.29 -34.36
C SER A 18 44.44 -37.18 -33.15
N ILE A 19 45.61 -37.36 -32.57
CA ILE A 19 45.84 -38.10 -31.29
C ILE A 19 46.06 -37.15 -30.10
N GLU A 20 45.67 -35.88 -30.26
CA GLU A 20 45.73 -34.82 -29.24
C GLU A 20 47.17 -34.50 -28.75
N ASN A 21 48.20 -34.87 -29.50
CA ASN A 21 49.55 -34.49 -29.19
C ASN A 21 49.86 -33.09 -29.74
N TYR A 22 49.24 -32.10 -29.17
CA TYR A 22 49.20 -30.73 -29.67
C TYR A 22 50.58 -30.04 -29.69
N GLU A 23 51.46 -30.35 -28.73
CA GLU A 23 52.84 -29.78 -28.72
C GLU A 23 53.62 -30.23 -29.93
N LYS A 24 53.70 -31.55 -30.16
CA LYS A 24 54.44 -32.10 -31.28
C LYS A 24 53.81 -31.71 -32.61
N SER A 25 52.50 -31.69 -32.70
CA SER A 25 51.79 -31.18 -33.88
C SER A 25 52.18 -29.73 -34.20
N TYR A 26 52.25 -28.87 -33.18
CA TYR A 26 52.62 -27.48 -33.34
C TYR A 26 54.07 -27.32 -33.86
N GLU A 27 55.01 -28.06 -33.24
CA GLU A 27 56.41 -28.06 -33.70
C GLU A 27 56.54 -28.52 -35.17
N GLN A 28 55.81 -29.54 -35.59
CA GLN A 28 55.79 -30.04 -36.93
C GLN A 28 55.17 -29.08 -37.94
N PHE A 29 54.03 -28.43 -37.57
CA PHE A 29 53.47 -27.36 -38.40
C PHE A 29 54.45 -26.19 -38.55
N ARG A 30 55.20 -25.81 -37.52
CA ARG A 30 56.23 -24.80 -37.61
C ARG A 30 57.37 -25.24 -38.53
N ALA A 31 57.80 -26.49 -38.50
CA ALA A 31 58.80 -27.05 -39.39
C ALA A 31 58.32 -27.04 -40.86
N CYS A 32 57.01 -27.15 -41.11
CA CYS A 32 56.50 -26.99 -42.50
C CYS A 32 56.82 -25.60 -43.07
N LEU A 33 56.82 -24.54 -42.26
CA LEU A 33 57.11 -23.18 -42.70
C LEU A 33 58.56 -22.96 -43.04
N GLU A 34 59.47 -23.85 -42.65
CA GLU A 34 60.88 -23.82 -43.13
C GLU A 34 60.97 -24.32 -44.56
N PHE A 35 60.00 -25.10 -45.03
CA PHE A 35 59.96 -25.58 -46.42
C PHE A 35 59.15 -24.64 -47.34
N ASP A 36 58.06 -24.11 -46.83
CA ASP A 36 57.16 -23.14 -47.50
C ASP A 36 56.48 -22.22 -46.50
N ASP A 37 56.87 -20.95 -46.45
CA ASP A 37 56.34 -19.92 -45.58
C ASP A 37 55.14 -19.19 -46.22
N GLN A 38 54.68 -19.59 -47.40
CA GLN A 38 53.51 -19.04 -48.10
C GLN A 38 52.29 -19.98 -48.02
N GLU A 39 52.37 -21.06 -47.25
CA GLU A 39 51.28 -22.02 -47.12
C GLU A 39 50.27 -21.56 -46.07
N ASP A 40 49.15 -21.04 -46.52
CA ASP A 40 48.05 -20.49 -45.65
C ASP A 40 47.45 -21.51 -44.71
N ALA A 41 47.30 -22.78 -45.12
CA ALA A 41 46.74 -23.87 -44.32
C ALA A 41 47.62 -24.16 -43.10
N VAL A 42 48.96 -24.02 -43.19
CA VAL A 42 49.79 -24.23 -42.00
C VAL A 42 49.56 -23.16 -40.93
N TYR A 43 49.48 -21.91 -41.36
CA TYR A 43 49.15 -20.82 -40.39
C TYR A 43 47.78 -20.99 -39.78
N TYR A 44 46.80 -21.46 -40.53
CA TYR A 44 45.47 -21.77 -39.99
C TYR A 44 45.50 -22.89 -38.91
N GLU A 45 46.25 -23.96 -39.19
CA GLU A 45 46.38 -25.05 -38.23
C GLU A 45 47.18 -24.63 -36.99
N LEU A 46 48.20 -23.81 -37.11
CA LEU A 46 48.91 -23.20 -35.99
C LEU A 46 47.99 -22.32 -35.16
N ALA A 47 47.16 -21.49 -35.78
CA ALA A 47 46.16 -20.66 -35.10
C ALA A 47 45.15 -21.50 -34.32
N LYS A 48 44.67 -22.62 -34.88
CA LYS A 48 43.77 -23.56 -34.15
C LYS A 48 44.44 -24.17 -32.94
N LEU A 49 45.68 -24.60 -33.04
CA LEU A 49 46.45 -25.14 -31.94
C LEU A 49 46.70 -24.10 -30.85
N ASP A 50 47.00 -22.86 -31.23
CA ASP A 50 47.11 -21.75 -30.29
C ASP A 50 45.80 -21.49 -29.54
N THR A 51 44.66 -21.56 -30.25
CA THR A 51 43.33 -21.44 -29.61
C THR A 51 43.13 -22.54 -28.56
N LEU A 52 43.43 -23.79 -28.90
CA LEU A 52 43.31 -24.93 -27.98
C LEU A 52 44.19 -24.78 -26.72
N LYS A 53 45.31 -24.07 -26.84
CA LYS A 53 46.25 -23.77 -25.73
C LYS A 53 45.90 -22.49 -24.97
N GLY A 54 44.91 -21.72 -25.40
CA GLY A 54 44.59 -20.40 -24.84
C GLY A 54 45.57 -19.30 -25.22
N ASN A 55 46.47 -19.53 -26.21
CA ASN A 55 47.46 -18.57 -26.68
C ASN A 55 46.86 -17.64 -27.75
N PHE A 56 45.78 -16.95 -27.45
CA PHE A 56 45.01 -16.19 -28.45
C PHE A 56 45.82 -15.11 -29.16
N GLY A 57 46.80 -14.47 -28.51
CA GLY A 57 47.66 -13.45 -29.13
C GLY A 57 48.48 -14.03 -30.31
N SER A 58 49.19 -15.16 -30.10
CA SER A 58 49.93 -15.90 -31.15
C SER A 58 48.96 -16.43 -32.21
N GLY A 59 47.81 -16.97 -31.79
CA GLY A 59 46.80 -17.45 -32.70
C GLY A 59 46.25 -16.37 -33.62
N LEU A 60 46.04 -15.13 -33.12
CA LEU A 60 45.64 -13.98 -33.92
C LEU A 60 46.71 -13.57 -34.94
N ASP A 61 47.99 -13.68 -34.61
CA ASP A 61 49.05 -13.38 -35.55
C ASP A 61 49.11 -14.43 -36.67
N HIS A 62 49.02 -15.71 -36.34
CA HIS A 62 48.95 -16.79 -37.32
C HIS A 62 47.74 -16.69 -38.23
N ILE A 63 46.52 -16.44 -37.66
CA ILE A 63 45.33 -16.35 -38.51
C ILE A 63 45.33 -15.11 -39.41
N LYS A 64 45.87 -13.98 -38.97
CA LYS A 64 46.08 -12.80 -39.83
C LYS A 64 47.02 -13.12 -41.01
N LYS A 65 48.07 -13.89 -40.78
CA LYS A 65 48.96 -14.33 -41.83
C LYS A 65 48.27 -15.28 -42.83
N ALA A 66 47.49 -16.27 -42.31
CA ALA A 66 46.68 -17.13 -43.17
C ALA A 66 45.69 -16.32 -44.04
N ILE A 67 45.00 -15.34 -43.47
CA ILE A 67 44.08 -14.44 -44.21
C ILE A 67 44.85 -13.61 -45.26
N SER A 68 46.07 -13.14 -44.96
CA SER A 68 46.84 -12.36 -45.92
C SER A 68 47.22 -13.18 -47.13
N LEU A 69 47.44 -14.49 -46.97
CA LEU A 69 47.79 -15.42 -48.05
C LEU A 69 46.54 -15.88 -48.81
N ALA A 70 45.46 -16.12 -48.15
CA ALA A 70 44.19 -16.55 -48.75
C ALA A 70 42.98 -15.69 -48.25
N PRO A 71 42.89 -14.43 -48.74
CA PRO A 71 41.91 -13.46 -48.18
C PRO A 71 40.45 -13.83 -48.41
N ASN A 72 40.20 -14.74 -49.36
CA ASN A 72 38.84 -15.20 -49.69
C ASN A 72 38.37 -16.41 -48.88
N ASN A 73 39.23 -17.00 -48.05
CA ASN A 73 38.89 -18.15 -47.25
C ASN A 73 38.09 -17.73 -46.00
N LEU A 74 36.78 -18.02 -45.97
CA LEU A 74 35.86 -17.67 -44.86
C LEU A 74 36.19 -18.41 -43.58
N TRP A 75 36.76 -19.62 -43.64
CA TRP A 75 37.12 -20.37 -42.43
C TRP A 75 38.17 -19.63 -41.60
N TYR A 76 39.08 -18.89 -42.23
CA TYR A 76 40.08 -18.11 -41.53
C TYR A 76 39.48 -16.87 -40.87
N ALA A 77 38.56 -16.21 -41.56
CA ALA A 77 37.83 -15.08 -40.98
C ALA A 77 36.95 -15.53 -39.79
N ARG A 78 36.34 -16.71 -39.90
CA ARG A 78 35.53 -17.29 -38.82
C ARG A 78 36.35 -17.55 -37.55
N LEU A 79 37.52 -18.24 -37.71
CA LEU A 79 38.43 -18.49 -36.58
C LEU A 79 38.96 -17.20 -35.96
N LYS A 80 39.25 -16.20 -36.78
CA LYS A 80 39.68 -14.88 -36.32
C LYS A 80 38.60 -14.22 -35.47
N ALA A 81 37.35 -14.24 -35.93
CA ALA A 81 36.23 -13.67 -35.16
C ALA A 81 36.07 -14.33 -33.79
N ASP A 82 36.14 -15.68 -33.76
CA ASP A 82 36.02 -16.42 -32.49
C ASP A 82 37.17 -16.04 -31.52
N MET A 83 38.41 -15.89 -32.00
CA MET A 83 39.54 -15.45 -31.19
C MET A 83 39.41 -14.00 -30.69
N GLU A 84 38.93 -13.09 -31.53
CA GLU A 84 38.69 -11.69 -31.15
C GLU A 84 37.67 -11.59 -30.03
N VAL A 85 36.61 -12.39 -30.09
CA VAL A 85 35.59 -12.48 -29.02
C VAL A 85 36.18 -13.04 -27.71
N GLU A 86 36.93 -14.14 -27.78
CA GLU A 86 37.56 -14.76 -26.61
C GLU A 86 38.62 -13.86 -25.95
N THR A 87 39.29 -13.01 -26.70
CA THR A 87 40.23 -12.01 -26.14
C THR A 87 39.55 -10.76 -25.61
N GLY A 88 38.21 -10.64 -25.72
CA GLY A 88 37.47 -9.47 -25.31
C GLY A 88 37.54 -8.27 -26.27
N ASP A 89 38.14 -8.43 -27.44
CA ASP A 89 38.14 -7.40 -28.49
C ASP A 89 36.86 -7.48 -29.32
N LEU A 90 35.76 -7.10 -28.64
CA LEU A 90 34.39 -7.19 -29.18
C LEU A 90 34.24 -6.34 -30.46
N SER A 91 34.88 -5.18 -30.51
CA SER A 91 34.80 -4.27 -31.67
C SER A 91 35.40 -4.89 -32.91
N SER A 92 36.58 -5.53 -32.80
CA SER A 92 37.21 -6.27 -33.89
C SER A 92 36.37 -7.50 -34.28
N GLY A 93 35.86 -8.25 -33.31
CA GLY A 93 34.97 -9.38 -33.54
C GLY A 93 33.71 -8.99 -34.34
N ILE A 94 33.03 -7.90 -33.94
CA ILE A 94 31.88 -7.33 -34.68
C ILE A 94 32.28 -6.97 -36.12
N SER A 95 33.42 -6.30 -36.31
CA SER A 95 33.89 -5.92 -37.63
C SER A 95 34.18 -7.15 -38.51
N THR A 96 34.80 -8.18 -37.93
CA THR A 96 35.11 -9.42 -38.65
C THR A 96 33.82 -10.18 -39.01
N LEU A 97 32.85 -10.28 -38.09
CA LEU A 97 31.56 -10.91 -38.34
C LEU A 97 30.73 -10.16 -39.40
N LYS A 98 30.76 -8.81 -39.41
CA LYS A 98 30.16 -8.01 -40.51
C LYS A 98 30.76 -8.36 -41.86
N SER A 99 32.09 -8.51 -41.94
CA SER A 99 32.76 -8.91 -43.18
C SER A 99 32.38 -10.32 -43.64
N ILE A 100 32.20 -11.27 -42.69
CA ILE A 100 31.75 -12.63 -42.99
C ILE A 100 30.30 -12.59 -43.52
N ALA A 101 29.41 -11.89 -42.83
CA ALA A 101 28.00 -11.77 -43.22
C ALA A 101 27.81 -11.16 -44.60
N ALA A 102 28.65 -10.16 -44.96
CA ALA A 102 28.63 -9.56 -46.30
C ALA A 102 29.11 -10.50 -47.40
N ARG A 103 29.99 -11.46 -47.10
CA ARG A 103 30.60 -12.40 -48.08
C ARG A 103 29.82 -13.71 -48.19
N ASP A 104 29.04 -14.05 -47.20
CA ASP A 104 28.15 -15.21 -47.14
C ASP A 104 26.74 -14.75 -46.81
N PRO A 105 25.99 -14.23 -47.80
CA PRO A 105 24.69 -13.62 -47.55
C PRO A 105 23.61 -14.60 -47.09
N ASP A 106 23.76 -15.88 -47.34
CA ASP A 106 22.74 -16.89 -46.98
C ASP A 106 22.99 -17.58 -45.62
N ASP A 107 24.17 -17.37 -45.01
CA ASP A 107 24.52 -17.94 -43.72
C ASP A 107 23.95 -17.09 -42.57
N VAL A 108 22.85 -17.54 -42.00
CA VAL A 108 22.18 -16.88 -40.88
C VAL A 108 22.92 -17.04 -39.56
N ASN A 109 23.73 -18.08 -39.38
CA ASN A 109 24.40 -18.37 -38.10
C ASN A 109 25.37 -17.27 -37.70
N TYR A 110 26.13 -16.70 -38.69
CA TYR A 110 27.06 -15.62 -38.38
C TYR A 110 26.39 -14.27 -38.20
N ARG A 111 25.19 -14.08 -38.77
CA ARG A 111 24.35 -12.92 -38.47
C ARG A 111 23.80 -12.99 -37.08
N ASP A 112 23.38 -14.15 -36.62
CA ASP A 112 22.90 -14.36 -35.26
C ASP A 112 24.06 -14.12 -34.24
N LYS A 113 25.25 -14.70 -34.51
CA LYS A 113 26.43 -14.39 -33.69
C LYS A 113 26.76 -12.89 -33.69
N LEU A 114 26.65 -12.22 -34.85
CA LEU A 114 26.85 -10.78 -34.96
C LEU A 114 25.86 -9.99 -34.13
N ALA A 115 24.58 -10.35 -34.22
CA ALA A 115 23.52 -9.70 -33.44
C ALA A 115 23.75 -9.87 -31.93
N SER A 116 24.02 -11.11 -31.49
CA SER A 116 24.29 -11.42 -30.09
C SER A 116 25.49 -10.67 -29.55
N LEU A 117 26.58 -10.62 -30.29
CA LEU A 117 27.79 -9.90 -29.90
C LEU A 117 27.57 -8.38 -29.89
N ALA A 118 26.81 -7.87 -30.85
CA ALA A 118 26.44 -6.47 -30.93
C ALA A 118 25.55 -6.05 -29.75
N ILE A 119 24.59 -6.90 -29.32
CA ILE A 119 23.78 -6.66 -28.12
C ILE A 119 24.68 -6.60 -26.88
N TYR A 120 25.59 -7.56 -26.72
CA TYR A 120 26.53 -7.58 -25.59
C TYR A 120 27.43 -6.33 -25.55
N ASN A 121 27.77 -5.80 -26.72
CA ASN A 121 28.55 -4.56 -26.85
C ASN A 121 27.68 -3.29 -26.89
N GLU A 122 26.40 -3.39 -26.64
CA GLU A 122 25.40 -2.30 -26.69
C GLU A 122 25.30 -1.60 -28.07
N ASP A 123 25.82 -2.23 -29.16
CA ASP A 123 25.65 -1.77 -30.53
C ASP A 123 24.31 -2.25 -31.12
N TYR A 124 23.22 -1.74 -30.52
CA TYR A 124 21.85 -2.13 -30.89
C TYR A 124 21.53 -1.89 -32.36
N LYS A 125 22.14 -0.89 -32.97
CA LYS A 125 21.96 -0.61 -34.40
C LYS A 125 22.46 -1.76 -35.28
N THR A 126 23.65 -2.28 -34.98
CA THR A 126 24.22 -3.43 -35.68
C THR A 126 23.39 -4.69 -35.41
N ALA A 127 22.93 -4.89 -34.17
CA ALA A 127 22.08 -6.03 -33.82
C ALA A 127 20.77 -6.03 -34.62
N LEU A 128 20.07 -4.90 -34.66
CA LEU A 128 18.82 -4.75 -35.44
C LEU A 128 19.07 -4.94 -36.95
N GLN A 129 20.19 -4.44 -37.49
CA GLN A 129 20.52 -4.68 -38.88
C GLN A 129 20.70 -6.17 -39.18
N ALA A 130 21.46 -6.88 -38.34
CA ALA A 130 21.70 -8.31 -38.50
C ALA A 130 20.37 -9.11 -38.39
N TYR A 131 19.51 -8.79 -37.41
CA TYR A 131 18.20 -9.41 -37.25
C TYR A 131 17.25 -9.11 -38.44
N ASN A 132 17.26 -7.91 -38.99
CA ASN A 132 16.46 -7.59 -40.18
C ASN A 132 16.99 -8.36 -41.43
N GLU A 133 18.28 -8.59 -41.55
CA GLU A 133 18.86 -9.44 -42.59
C GLU A 133 18.44 -10.89 -42.40
N ILE A 134 18.44 -11.44 -41.18
CA ILE A 134 17.94 -12.79 -40.89
C ILE A 134 16.44 -12.88 -41.24
N GLU A 135 15.64 -11.91 -40.82
CA GLU A 135 14.20 -11.87 -41.13
C GLU A 135 13.93 -11.86 -42.65
N SER A 136 14.80 -11.17 -43.42
CA SER A 136 14.69 -11.14 -44.89
C SER A 136 15.00 -12.48 -45.56
N ILE A 137 15.83 -13.32 -44.93
CA ILE A 137 16.25 -14.64 -45.44
C ILE A 137 15.26 -15.73 -45.02
N MET A 138 14.92 -15.76 -43.72
CA MET A 138 14.13 -16.83 -43.13
C MET A 138 12.64 -16.51 -43.07
N GLY A 139 12.27 -15.25 -43.27
CA GLY A 139 10.90 -14.77 -42.97
C GLY A 139 10.76 -14.33 -41.51
N VAL A 140 9.54 -13.93 -41.16
CA VAL A 140 9.21 -13.47 -39.82
C VAL A 140 9.12 -14.68 -38.87
N ASP A 141 9.86 -14.61 -37.77
CA ASP A 141 9.94 -15.64 -36.72
C ASP A 141 9.63 -15.02 -35.35
N GLU A 142 8.98 -15.79 -34.45
CA GLU A 142 8.52 -15.28 -33.16
C GLU A 142 9.68 -14.90 -32.25
N ASP A 143 10.73 -15.74 -32.16
CA ASP A 143 11.88 -15.47 -31.27
C ASP A 143 12.67 -14.28 -31.77
N LEU A 144 12.93 -14.20 -33.06
CA LEU A 144 13.58 -13.07 -33.69
C LEU A 144 12.82 -11.75 -33.48
N THR A 145 11.51 -11.79 -33.65
CA THR A 145 10.63 -10.64 -33.44
C THR A 145 10.65 -10.18 -31.97
N ARG A 146 10.70 -11.13 -31.04
CA ARG A 146 10.80 -10.84 -29.60
C ARG A 146 12.13 -10.17 -29.25
N GLU A 147 13.24 -10.63 -29.81
CA GLU A 147 14.55 -10.01 -29.63
C GLU A 147 14.58 -8.57 -30.17
N LYS A 148 14.05 -8.34 -31.36
CA LYS A 148 13.93 -6.99 -31.94
C LYS A 148 13.07 -6.07 -31.08
N TYR A 149 11.92 -6.56 -30.59
CA TYR A 149 11.08 -5.81 -29.65
C TYR A 149 11.84 -5.42 -28.36
N GLY A 150 12.62 -6.35 -27.81
CA GLY A 150 13.45 -6.09 -26.63
C GLY A 150 14.45 -4.96 -26.86
N ILE A 151 15.11 -4.96 -28.04
CA ILE A 151 16.06 -3.89 -28.41
C ILE A 151 15.33 -2.54 -28.56
N TYR A 152 14.22 -2.48 -29.31
CA TYR A 152 13.47 -1.23 -29.48
C TYR A 152 12.96 -0.66 -28.14
N LYS A 153 12.55 -1.54 -27.22
CA LYS A 153 12.17 -1.14 -25.86
C LYS A 153 13.35 -0.53 -25.11
N THR A 154 14.55 -1.12 -25.22
CA THR A 154 15.77 -0.60 -24.58
C THR A 154 16.17 0.77 -25.17
N LEU A 155 15.99 0.95 -26.45
CA LEU A 155 16.26 2.22 -27.15
C LEU A 155 15.20 3.30 -26.90
N GLY A 156 14.05 2.95 -26.34
CA GLY A 156 12.91 3.85 -26.21
C GLY A 156 12.22 4.18 -27.55
N ASP A 157 12.48 3.39 -28.60
CA ASP A 157 11.81 3.50 -29.90
C ASP A 157 10.48 2.74 -29.85
N THR A 158 9.49 3.42 -29.29
CA THR A 158 8.18 2.83 -29.01
C THR A 158 7.38 2.49 -30.26
N ASP A 159 7.54 3.27 -31.34
CA ASP A 159 6.82 3.05 -32.60
C ASP A 159 7.35 1.81 -33.34
N SER A 160 8.67 1.66 -33.43
CA SER A 160 9.27 0.45 -34.02
C SER A 160 8.97 -0.78 -33.15
N GLY A 161 8.97 -0.63 -31.82
CA GLY A 161 8.58 -1.66 -30.87
C GLY A 161 7.13 -2.10 -31.06
N LEU A 162 6.20 -1.16 -31.29
CA LEU A 162 4.79 -1.47 -31.59
C LEU A 162 4.66 -2.35 -32.84
N ASN A 163 5.42 -2.04 -33.92
CA ASN A 163 5.35 -2.84 -35.14
C ASN A 163 5.77 -4.29 -34.88
N GLU A 164 6.79 -4.54 -34.07
CA GLU A 164 7.17 -5.90 -33.68
C GLU A 164 6.13 -6.56 -32.76
N LEU A 165 5.50 -5.80 -31.85
CA LEU A 165 4.40 -6.32 -31.02
C LEU A 165 3.17 -6.74 -31.86
N ILE A 166 2.84 -6.00 -32.91
CA ILE A 166 1.76 -6.37 -33.82
C ILE A 166 2.09 -7.70 -34.52
N LYS A 167 3.32 -7.85 -35.04
CA LYS A 167 3.76 -9.14 -35.60
C LYS A 167 3.68 -10.27 -34.59
N LEU A 168 4.10 -10.05 -33.33
CA LEU A 168 3.99 -11.04 -32.26
C LEU A 168 2.53 -11.41 -31.95
N SER A 169 1.62 -10.45 -32.03
CA SER A 169 0.19 -10.73 -31.85
C SER A 169 -0.42 -11.52 -32.99
N ASP A 170 0.13 -11.41 -34.22
CA ASP A 170 -0.28 -12.23 -35.36
C ASP A 170 0.14 -13.70 -35.20
N PHE A 171 1.32 -13.96 -34.61
CA PHE A 171 1.74 -15.33 -34.28
C PHE A 171 0.91 -15.95 -33.16
N SER A 172 0.59 -15.14 -32.15
CA SER A 172 -0.10 -15.58 -30.94
C SER A 172 -1.32 -14.68 -30.66
N PRO A 173 -2.41 -14.78 -31.44
CA PRO A 173 -3.56 -13.86 -31.34
C PRO A 173 -4.25 -13.83 -29.99
N ASN A 174 -4.13 -14.92 -29.22
CA ASN A 174 -4.72 -15.04 -27.88
C ASN A 174 -3.74 -14.70 -26.76
N ASN A 175 -2.54 -14.21 -27.08
CA ASN A 175 -1.57 -13.82 -26.06
C ASN A 175 -1.93 -12.43 -25.48
N LEU A 176 -2.58 -12.47 -24.32
CA LEU A 176 -3.03 -11.25 -23.64
C LEU A 176 -1.90 -10.30 -23.28
N ALA A 177 -0.66 -10.81 -23.09
CA ALA A 177 0.48 -9.95 -22.78
C ALA A 177 0.85 -9.06 -23.96
N TYR A 178 0.87 -9.58 -25.18
CA TYR A 178 1.13 -8.79 -26.38
C TYR A 178 0.03 -7.75 -26.61
N LEU A 179 -1.23 -8.15 -26.49
CA LEU A 179 -2.37 -7.23 -26.65
C LEU A 179 -2.38 -6.12 -25.59
N ARG A 180 -2.01 -6.43 -24.34
CA ARG A 180 -1.88 -5.41 -23.28
C ARG A 180 -0.76 -4.41 -23.57
N ASN A 181 0.40 -4.89 -24.07
CA ASN A 181 1.50 -3.99 -24.45
C ASN A 181 1.11 -3.08 -25.62
N ILE A 182 0.36 -3.58 -26.60
CA ILE A 182 -0.19 -2.77 -27.70
C ILE A 182 -1.17 -1.72 -27.15
N ALA A 183 -2.08 -2.11 -26.28
CA ALA A 183 -3.03 -1.19 -25.66
C ALA A 183 -2.32 -0.10 -24.83
N THR A 184 -1.30 -0.48 -24.05
CA THR A 184 -0.47 0.45 -23.27
C THR A 184 0.22 1.46 -24.19
N HIS A 185 0.84 1.00 -25.28
CA HIS A 185 1.46 1.90 -26.25
C HIS A 185 0.47 2.93 -26.82
N TYR A 186 -0.73 2.49 -27.22
CA TYR A 186 -1.74 3.41 -27.73
C TYR A 186 -2.25 4.40 -26.66
N ASN A 187 -2.29 3.98 -25.41
CA ASN A 187 -2.62 4.88 -24.30
C ASN A 187 -1.53 5.95 -24.09
N GLU A 188 -0.26 5.54 -24.02
CA GLU A 188 0.87 6.44 -23.80
C GLU A 188 1.08 7.44 -24.96
N THR A 189 0.74 7.02 -26.18
CA THR A 189 0.85 7.87 -27.38
C THR A 189 -0.40 8.69 -27.68
N GLY A 190 -1.40 8.67 -26.79
CA GLY A 190 -2.61 9.47 -26.91
C GLY A 190 -3.51 9.05 -28.07
N GLN A 191 -3.62 7.75 -28.35
CA GLN A 191 -4.48 7.16 -29.38
C GLN A 191 -5.67 6.41 -28.75
N PRO A 192 -6.64 7.10 -28.11
CA PRO A 192 -7.66 6.48 -27.27
C PRO A 192 -8.57 5.49 -28.03
N ASP A 193 -8.85 5.74 -29.29
CA ASP A 193 -9.72 4.86 -30.09
C ASP A 193 -9.04 3.50 -30.35
N LYS A 194 -7.75 3.50 -30.69
CA LYS A 194 -6.98 2.28 -30.89
C LYS A 194 -6.72 1.55 -29.56
N CYS A 195 -6.51 2.31 -28.49
CA CYS A 195 -6.41 1.75 -27.15
C CYS A 195 -7.69 1.01 -26.75
N LEU A 196 -8.85 1.63 -26.99
CA LEU A 196 -10.15 1.02 -26.75
C LEU A 196 -10.32 -0.27 -27.56
N GLU A 197 -10.03 -0.25 -28.87
CA GLU A 197 -10.09 -1.43 -29.73
C GLU A 197 -9.19 -2.58 -29.22
N ALA A 198 -7.97 -2.26 -28.80
CA ALA A 198 -7.05 -3.24 -28.26
C ALA A 198 -7.57 -3.87 -26.98
N PHE A 199 -8.13 -3.09 -26.05
CA PHE A 199 -8.75 -3.60 -24.83
C PHE A 199 -10.04 -4.39 -25.12
N GLU A 200 -10.86 -3.98 -26.09
CA GLU A 200 -12.03 -4.74 -26.50
C GLU A 200 -11.65 -6.10 -27.12
N ASN A 201 -10.52 -6.18 -27.81
CA ASN A 201 -9.97 -7.46 -28.28
C ASN A 201 -9.57 -8.37 -27.11
N ILE A 202 -8.96 -7.82 -26.05
CA ILE A 202 -8.61 -8.58 -24.85
C ILE A 202 -9.87 -9.16 -24.19
N ILE A 203 -10.90 -8.34 -23.95
CA ILE A 203 -12.13 -8.83 -23.28
C ILE A 203 -12.98 -9.75 -24.17
N ARG A 204 -12.74 -9.78 -25.48
CA ARG A 204 -13.34 -10.80 -26.36
C ARG A 204 -12.74 -12.18 -26.14
N ILE A 205 -11.45 -12.23 -25.78
CA ILE A 205 -10.71 -13.47 -25.48
C ILE A 205 -10.95 -13.88 -24.03
N ASP A 206 -10.82 -12.93 -23.11
CA ASP A 206 -11.06 -13.11 -21.68
C ASP A 206 -12.02 -12.02 -21.15
N PRO A 207 -13.34 -12.28 -21.14
CA PRO A 207 -14.35 -11.32 -20.70
C PRO A 207 -14.24 -10.90 -19.24
N ASP A 208 -13.53 -11.68 -18.42
CA ASP A 208 -13.39 -11.49 -16.99
C ASP A 208 -11.98 -11.00 -16.58
N ASP A 209 -11.13 -10.61 -17.55
CA ASP A 209 -9.85 -9.95 -17.26
C ASP A 209 -10.07 -8.61 -16.54
N GLY A 210 -9.98 -8.66 -15.22
CA GLY A 210 -10.28 -7.52 -14.36
C GLY A 210 -9.37 -6.31 -14.59
N ASN A 211 -8.10 -6.50 -14.93
CA ASN A 211 -7.20 -5.38 -15.21
C ASN A 211 -7.63 -4.62 -16.47
N THR A 212 -8.00 -5.33 -17.52
CA THR A 212 -8.53 -4.72 -18.74
C THR A 212 -9.90 -4.06 -18.50
N GLN A 213 -10.76 -4.70 -17.70
CA GLN A 213 -12.04 -4.10 -17.32
C GLN A 213 -11.85 -2.77 -16.56
N LEU A 214 -10.87 -2.68 -15.64
CA LEU A 214 -10.56 -1.43 -14.94
C LEU A 214 -10.06 -0.34 -15.90
N ALA A 215 -9.18 -0.71 -16.85
CA ALA A 215 -8.70 0.24 -17.87
C ALA A 215 -9.83 0.72 -18.79
N LEU A 216 -10.73 -0.18 -19.23
CA LEU A 216 -11.91 0.18 -20.01
C LEU A 216 -12.86 1.10 -19.22
N ALA A 217 -13.00 0.89 -17.92
CA ALA A 217 -13.84 1.75 -17.09
C ALA A 217 -13.36 3.19 -17.11
N GLU A 218 -12.05 3.43 -17.07
CA GLU A 218 -11.45 4.76 -17.15
C GLU A 218 -11.71 5.39 -18.52
N ILE A 219 -11.49 4.66 -19.62
CA ILE A 219 -11.74 5.15 -20.98
C ILE A 219 -13.21 5.49 -21.18
N TYR A 220 -14.13 4.60 -20.75
CA TYR A 220 -15.56 4.85 -20.86
C TYR A 220 -16.01 6.05 -20.01
N SER A 221 -15.42 6.23 -18.82
CA SER A 221 -15.68 7.41 -17.98
C SER A 221 -15.25 8.70 -18.67
N ALA A 222 -14.04 8.72 -19.25
CA ALA A 222 -13.53 9.88 -20.01
C ALA A 222 -14.41 10.20 -21.23
N GLN A 223 -15.02 9.19 -21.85
CA GLN A 223 -15.98 9.36 -22.96
C GLN A 223 -17.40 9.69 -22.50
N GLY A 224 -17.67 9.80 -21.20
CA GLY A 224 -19.01 10.05 -20.66
C GLY A 224 -19.97 8.85 -20.74
N LYS A 225 -19.48 7.66 -21.06
CA LYS A 225 -20.24 6.41 -21.18
C LYS A 225 -20.43 5.76 -19.80
N THR A 226 -21.16 6.42 -18.90
CA THR A 226 -21.27 6.07 -17.48
C THR A 226 -21.73 4.64 -17.24
N GLU A 227 -22.72 4.14 -17.99
CA GLU A 227 -23.24 2.76 -17.80
C GLU A 227 -22.18 1.70 -18.13
N GLN A 228 -21.44 1.91 -19.23
CA GLN A 228 -20.37 1.00 -19.64
C GLN A 228 -19.20 1.03 -18.63
N SER A 229 -18.85 2.23 -18.17
CA SER A 229 -17.84 2.41 -17.11
C SER A 229 -18.22 1.66 -15.84
N ASN A 230 -19.45 1.84 -15.35
CA ASN A 230 -19.90 1.15 -14.13
C ASN A 230 -19.88 -0.37 -14.27
N LYS A 231 -20.34 -0.93 -15.40
CA LYS A 231 -20.28 -2.37 -15.66
C LYS A 231 -18.85 -2.90 -15.68
N ALA A 232 -17.95 -2.14 -16.28
CA ALA A 232 -16.53 -2.50 -16.33
C ALA A 232 -15.89 -2.43 -14.93
N LEU A 233 -16.22 -1.40 -14.13
CA LEU A 233 -15.80 -1.33 -12.72
C LEU A 233 -16.29 -2.54 -11.92
N GLU A 234 -17.56 -2.91 -12.03
CA GLU A 234 -18.12 -4.07 -11.32
C GLU A 234 -17.37 -5.36 -11.65
N LYS A 235 -17.05 -5.60 -12.93
CA LYS A 235 -16.28 -6.76 -13.35
C LYS A 235 -14.85 -6.71 -12.84
N GLY A 236 -14.17 -5.57 -13.02
CA GLY A 236 -12.80 -5.36 -12.55
C GLY A 236 -12.66 -5.57 -11.05
N PHE A 237 -13.61 -5.02 -10.27
CA PHE A 237 -13.63 -5.18 -8.81
C PHE A 237 -13.95 -6.61 -8.36
N SER A 238 -14.66 -7.38 -9.17
CA SER A 238 -15.02 -8.78 -8.86
C SER A 238 -13.89 -9.77 -9.10
N ASP A 239 -12.90 -9.44 -9.97
CA ASP A 239 -11.81 -10.35 -10.31
C ASP A 239 -10.75 -10.41 -9.20
N PRO A 240 -10.51 -11.57 -8.57
CA PRO A 240 -9.49 -11.70 -7.52
C PRO A 240 -8.05 -11.62 -8.04
N ASN A 241 -7.83 -11.76 -9.36
CA ASN A 241 -6.50 -11.73 -9.96
C ASN A 241 -6.06 -10.32 -10.37
N SER A 242 -6.99 -9.38 -10.48
CA SER A 242 -6.65 -7.99 -10.78
C SER A 242 -6.10 -7.27 -9.55
N SER A 243 -5.25 -6.24 -9.81
CA SER A 243 -4.52 -5.51 -8.78
C SER A 243 -5.44 -4.90 -7.71
N VAL A 244 -5.31 -5.34 -6.47
CA VAL A 244 -6.04 -4.77 -5.34
C VAL A 244 -5.67 -3.30 -5.13
N ASN A 245 -4.38 -2.93 -5.32
CA ASN A 245 -3.92 -1.55 -5.16
C ASN A 245 -4.59 -0.62 -6.19
N THR A 246 -4.71 -1.06 -7.44
CA THR A 246 -5.42 -0.29 -8.47
C THR A 246 -6.88 -0.07 -8.11
N LYS A 247 -7.57 -1.10 -7.62
CA LYS A 247 -8.96 -1.01 -7.16
C LYS A 247 -9.10 -0.02 -5.99
N LEU A 248 -8.20 -0.08 -5.02
CA LEU A 248 -8.19 0.84 -3.87
C LEU A 248 -7.96 2.28 -4.32
N GLN A 249 -7.02 2.53 -5.24
CA GLN A 249 -6.78 3.87 -5.79
C GLN A 249 -8.01 4.42 -6.53
N ILE A 250 -8.65 3.61 -7.37
CA ILE A 250 -9.88 3.97 -8.07
C ILE A 250 -10.98 4.32 -7.07
N LEU A 251 -11.15 3.50 -6.03
CA LEU A 251 -12.19 3.73 -5.01
C LEU A 251 -11.94 5.02 -4.22
N VAL A 252 -10.70 5.28 -3.82
CA VAL A 252 -10.31 6.53 -3.15
C VAL A 252 -10.64 7.73 -4.04
N SER A 253 -10.26 7.68 -5.32
CA SER A 253 -10.55 8.74 -6.28
C SER A 253 -12.05 9.00 -6.43
N ILE A 254 -12.87 7.93 -6.55
CA ILE A 254 -14.34 8.08 -6.63
C ILE A 254 -14.91 8.75 -5.37
N ILE A 255 -14.40 8.41 -4.20
CA ILE A 255 -14.84 8.97 -2.91
C ILE A 255 -14.44 10.44 -2.79
N GLU A 256 -13.20 10.79 -3.14
CA GLU A 256 -12.66 12.15 -3.05
C GLU A 256 -13.40 13.11 -4.00
N PHE A 257 -13.63 12.71 -5.24
CA PHE A 257 -14.36 13.50 -6.23
C PHE A 257 -15.88 13.46 -6.06
N LYS A 258 -16.38 12.68 -5.10
CA LYS A 258 -17.82 12.50 -4.81
C LYS A 258 -18.61 12.14 -6.07
N ASP A 259 -18.12 11.20 -6.87
CA ASP A 259 -18.83 10.76 -8.08
C ASP A 259 -20.08 9.96 -7.69
N VAL A 260 -21.19 10.67 -7.61
CA VAL A 260 -22.50 10.11 -7.24
C VAL A 260 -23.08 9.14 -8.28
N LYS A 261 -22.47 9.05 -9.47
CA LYS A 261 -22.90 8.11 -10.52
C LYS A 261 -22.41 6.70 -10.31
N VAL A 262 -21.44 6.51 -9.40
CA VAL A 262 -20.83 5.21 -9.11
C VAL A 262 -21.38 4.67 -7.80
N ASN A 263 -21.85 3.42 -7.81
CA ASN A 263 -22.29 2.73 -6.60
C ASN A 263 -21.10 2.19 -5.79
N THR A 264 -20.56 3.01 -4.91
CA THR A 264 -19.40 2.67 -4.08
C THR A 264 -19.67 1.49 -3.13
N ASP A 265 -20.89 1.31 -2.65
CA ASP A 265 -21.24 0.19 -1.75
C ASP A 265 -21.16 -1.15 -2.48
N LEU A 266 -21.63 -1.18 -3.74
CA LEU A 266 -21.49 -2.36 -4.59
C LEU A 266 -20.03 -2.68 -4.87
N LEU A 267 -19.22 -1.67 -5.23
CA LEU A 267 -17.80 -1.87 -5.50
C LEU A 267 -17.05 -2.39 -4.28
N ILE A 268 -17.32 -1.85 -3.09
CA ILE A 268 -16.74 -2.34 -1.83
C ILE A 268 -17.15 -3.80 -1.57
N SER A 269 -18.41 -4.14 -1.75
CA SER A 269 -18.89 -5.53 -1.57
C SER A 269 -18.16 -6.50 -2.52
N LYS A 270 -17.95 -6.10 -3.78
CA LYS A 270 -17.19 -6.88 -4.76
C LYS A 270 -15.72 -7.02 -4.35
N LEU A 271 -15.12 -5.89 -3.92
CA LEU A 271 -13.73 -5.85 -3.47
C LEU A 271 -13.49 -6.76 -2.25
N GLN A 272 -14.38 -6.70 -1.24
CA GLN A 272 -14.33 -7.57 -0.06
C GLN A 272 -14.46 -9.05 -0.43
N SER A 273 -15.33 -9.37 -1.40
CA SER A 273 -15.50 -10.74 -1.87
C SER A 273 -14.28 -11.25 -2.66
N ALA A 274 -13.67 -10.40 -3.47
CA ALA A 274 -12.50 -10.75 -4.27
C ALA A 274 -11.21 -10.83 -3.41
N HIS A 275 -11.08 -9.99 -2.38
CA HIS A 275 -9.87 -9.88 -1.56
C HIS A 275 -10.18 -9.92 -0.04
N PRO A 276 -10.80 -10.99 0.47
CA PRO A 276 -11.28 -11.07 1.85
C PRO A 276 -10.15 -11.04 2.91
N THR A 277 -8.93 -11.39 2.51
CA THR A 277 -7.75 -11.45 3.39
C THR A 277 -6.82 -10.24 3.25
N ASN A 278 -7.25 -9.18 2.57
CA ASN A 278 -6.47 -7.95 2.46
C ASN A 278 -6.97 -6.91 3.48
N ALA A 279 -6.12 -6.50 4.42
CA ALA A 279 -6.49 -5.58 5.49
C ALA A 279 -6.90 -4.19 4.97
N ASP A 280 -6.26 -3.68 3.92
CA ASP A 280 -6.55 -2.34 3.39
C ASP A 280 -7.95 -2.27 2.77
N VAL A 281 -8.44 -3.38 2.21
CA VAL A 281 -9.83 -3.49 1.74
C VAL A 281 -10.82 -3.28 2.89
N TRP A 282 -10.54 -3.83 4.05
CA TRP A 282 -11.40 -3.66 5.22
C TRP A 282 -11.21 -2.30 5.88
N LYS A 283 -10.00 -1.70 5.85
CA LYS A 283 -9.74 -0.33 6.32
C LYS A 283 -10.56 0.68 5.51
N ILE A 284 -10.46 0.65 4.18
CA ILE A 284 -11.21 1.57 3.31
C ILE A 284 -12.73 1.38 3.42
N SER A 285 -13.18 0.13 3.62
CA SER A 285 -14.60 -0.15 3.88
C SER A 285 -15.07 0.51 5.18
N GLY A 286 -14.25 0.48 6.22
CA GLY A 286 -14.49 1.16 7.49
C GLY A 286 -14.52 2.68 7.33
N ASP A 287 -13.59 3.23 6.56
CA ASP A 287 -13.52 4.68 6.28
C ASP A 287 -14.76 5.17 5.53
N LEU A 288 -15.20 4.45 4.51
CA LEU A 288 -16.41 4.80 3.79
C LEU A 288 -17.66 4.71 4.68
N ALA A 289 -17.78 3.65 5.49
CA ALA A 289 -18.88 3.53 6.43
C ALA A 289 -18.87 4.68 7.46
N ALA A 290 -17.69 5.08 7.92
CA ALA A 290 -17.52 6.20 8.84
C ALA A 290 -17.93 7.55 8.22
N THR A 291 -17.58 7.81 6.96
CA THR A 291 -17.99 9.05 6.26
C THR A 291 -19.51 9.13 6.06
N LYS A 292 -20.18 7.98 5.95
CA LYS A 292 -21.64 7.87 5.87
C LYS A 292 -22.33 7.89 7.24
N GLY A 293 -21.59 8.00 8.34
CA GLY A 293 -22.14 7.97 9.69
C GLY A 293 -22.57 6.59 10.16
N LEU A 294 -22.21 5.51 9.45
CA LEU A 294 -22.56 4.13 9.76
C LEU A 294 -21.56 3.53 10.75
N SER A 295 -21.54 4.05 11.98
CA SER A 295 -20.55 3.69 13.01
C SER A 295 -20.43 2.18 13.28
N PRO A 296 -21.51 1.39 13.44
CA PRO A 296 -21.39 -0.05 13.66
C PRO A 296 -20.69 -0.79 12.51
N LEU A 297 -20.99 -0.40 11.26
CA LEU A 297 -20.38 -1.00 10.08
C LEU A 297 -18.89 -0.61 9.97
N ALA A 298 -18.56 0.64 10.32
CA ALA A 298 -17.17 1.09 10.36
C ALA A 298 -16.35 0.28 11.38
N ILE A 299 -16.85 0.15 12.61
CA ILE A 299 -16.21 -0.64 13.67
C ILE A 299 -16.01 -2.10 13.24
N SER A 300 -17.03 -2.74 12.67
CA SER A 300 -16.93 -4.13 12.24
C SER A 300 -15.91 -4.33 11.11
N SER A 301 -15.82 -3.38 10.17
CA SER A 301 -14.84 -3.41 9.08
C SER A 301 -13.42 -3.24 9.60
N TYR A 302 -13.18 -2.27 10.49
CA TYR A 302 -11.86 -2.08 11.09
C TYR A 302 -11.43 -3.29 11.95
N LYS A 303 -12.35 -3.93 12.67
CA LYS A 303 -12.05 -5.16 13.42
C LYS A 303 -11.63 -6.30 12.50
N LYS A 304 -12.27 -6.46 11.34
CA LYS A 304 -11.82 -7.43 10.33
C LYS A 304 -10.44 -7.11 9.78
N ALA A 305 -10.11 -5.83 9.58
CA ALA A 305 -8.76 -5.44 9.21
C ALA A 305 -7.73 -5.83 10.29
N LEU A 306 -8.06 -5.64 11.57
CA LEU A 306 -7.22 -6.02 12.71
C LEU A 306 -7.09 -7.55 12.89
N GLU A 307 -8.09 -8.34 12.49
CA GLU A 307 -7.98 -9.80 12.45
C GLU A 307 -6.91 -10.27 11.43
N ILE A 308 -6.72 -9.50 10.34
CA ILE A 308 -5.74 -9.79 9.29
C ILE A 308 -4.37 -9.20 9.65
N GLU A 309 -4.33 -7.94 10.05
CA GLU A 309 -3.13 -7.19 10.43
C GLU A 309 -3.26 -6.68 11.89
N PRO A 310 -3.00 -7.53 12.88
CA PRO A 310 -3.24 -7.19 14.29
C PRO A 310 -2.26 -6.16 14.86
N ASN A 311 -1.12 -5.92 14.20
CA ASN A 311 -0.06 -5.04 14.71
C ASN A 311 -0.24 -3.55 14.33
N ASP A 312 -1.40 -3.14 13.82
CA ASP A 312 -1.71 -1.74 13.49
C ASP A 312 -2.24 -0.99 14.74
N LEU A 313 -1.32 -0.39 15.50
CA LEU A 313 -1.62 0.40 16.70
C LEU A 313 -2.66 1.50 16.44
N ASN A 314 -2.53 2.22 15.31
CA ASN A 314 -3.41 3.34 14.99
C ASN A 314 -4.83 2.87 14.69
N LEU A 315 -4.96 1.72 14.07
CA LEU A 315 -6.26 1.14 13.79
C LEU A 315 -6.96 0.69 15.07
N TRP A 316 -6.24 0.10 16.04
CA TRP A 316 -6.78 -0.21 17.38
C TRP A 316 -7.32 1.05 18.06
N LEU A 317 -6.55 2.15 18.07
CA LEU A 317 -7.00 3.42 18.64
C LEU A 317 -8.21 4.00 17.88
N THR A 318 -8.27 3.80 16.57
CA THR A 318 -9.43 4.22 15.76
C THR A 318 -10.70 3.48 16.16
N VAL A 319 -10.65 2.15 16.32
CA VAL A 319 -11.77 1.33 16.80
C VAL A 319 -12.21 1.79 18.18
N ILE A 320 -11.27 1.91 19.11
CA ILE A 320 -11.52 2.40 20.48
C ILE A 320 -12.24 3.74 20.49
N ASN A 321 -11.74 4.73 19.72
CA ASN A 321 -12.37 6.04 19.67
C ASN A 321 -13.81 6.01 19.11
N LYS A 322 -14.07 5.10 18.18
CA LYS A 322 -15.42 4.90 17.64
C LYS A 322 -16.36 4.23 18.67
N GLU A 323 -15.88 3.23 19.39
CA GLU A 323 -16.63 2.55 20.46
C GLU A 323 -16.93 3.49 21.63
N VAL A 324 -15.98 4.35 22.01
CA VAL A 324 -16.20 5.42 22.99
C VAL A 324 -17.34 6.35 22.56
N LYS A 325 -17.29 6.84 21.32
CA LYS A 325 -18.33 7.73 20.77
C LYS A 325 -19.70 7.06 20.65
N ALA A 326 -19.71 5.75 20.40
CA ALA A 326 -20.94 4.96 20.32
C ALA A 326 -21.49 4.56 21.71
N GLY A 327 -20.71 4.72 22.79
CA GLY A 327 -21.08 4.27 24.13
C GLY A 327 -21.06 2.74 24.28
N GLU A 328 -20.33 2.03 23.44
CA GLU A 328 -20.27 0.56 23.41
C GLU A 328 -19.24 0.02 24.42
N PHE A 329 -19.49 0.23 25.72
CA PHE A 329 -18.51 -0.03 26.77
C PHE A 329 -18.11 -1.50 26.94
N GLU A 330 -18.99 -2.46 26.67
CA GLU A 330 -18.62 -3.89 26.69
C GLU A 330 -17.63 -4.21 25.53
N ASN A 331 -17.88 -3.68 24.34
CA ASN A 331 -16.96 -3.82 23.21
C ASN A 331 -15.64 -3.12 23.49
N LEU A 332 -15.69 -1.88 23.99
CA LEU A 332 -14.51 -1.08 24.34
C LEU A 332 -13.58 -1.81 25.34
N LYS A 333 -14.18 -2.41 26.39
CA LYS A 333 -13.45 -3.24 27.35
C LYS A 333 -12.70 -4.37 26.65
N LYS A 334 -13.41 -5.13 25.81
CA LYS A 334 -12.82 -6.26 25.08
C LYS A 334 -11.73 -5.79 24.11
N THR A 335 -11.99 -4.75 23.35
CA THR A 335 -11.02 -4.18 22.39
C THR A 335 -9.76 -3.72 23.11
N GLY A 336 -9.88 -3.08 24.27
CA GLY A 336 -8.75 -2.69 25.11
C GLY A 336 -7.92 -3.89 25.58
N GLN A 337 -8.59 -4.96 26.06
CA GLN A 337 -7.93 -6.19 26.50
C GLN A 337 -7.22 -6.90 25.35
N ASP A 338 -7.85 -7.04 24.19
CA ASP A 338 -7.27 -7.69 23.03
C ASP A 338 -6.03 -6.91 22.53
N ALA A 339 -6.09 -5.58 22.52
CA ALA A 339 -4.98 -4.72 22.15
C ALA A 339 -3.80 -4.80 23.15
N GLN A 340 -4.07 -4.93 24.46
CA GLN A 340 -3.03 -5.11 25.48
C GLN A 340 -2.21 -6.39 25.28
N LEU A 341 -2.78 -7.45 24.72
CA LEU A 341 -2.06 -8.68 24.43
C LEU A 341 -0.94 -8.45 23.39
N LEU A 342 -1.15 -7.51 22.47
CA LEU A 342 -0.21 -7.18 21.40
C LEU A 342 0.72 -6.03 21.80
N PHE A 343 0.21 -5.08 22.56
CA PHE A 343 0.90 -3.85 22.95
C PHE A 343 0.87 -3.68 24.49
N PRO A 344 1.53 -4.57 25.25
CA PRO A 344 1.38 -4.63 26.71
C PRO A 344 1.95 -3.40 27.46
N LEU A 345 2.74 -2.56 26.81
CA LEU A 345 3.31 -1.35 27.40
C LEU A 345 2.63 -0.06 26.91
N GLN A 346 1.55 -0.18 26.11
CA GLN A 346 0.83 0.98 25.58
C GLN A 346 -0.24 1.45 26.58
N PRO A 347 -0.03 2.57 27.27
CA PRO A 347 -0.89 2.99 28.38
C PRO A 347 -2.33 3.29 27.95
N GLU A 348 -2.56 3.79 26.73
CA GLU A 348 -3.89 4.15 26.24
C GLU A 348 -4.87 2.99 26.28
N PHE A 349 -4.43 1.76 26.02
CA PHE A 349 -5.33 0.61 26.05
C PHE A 349 -5.83 0.30 27.46
N TYR A 350 -5.00 0.46 28.46
CA TYR A 350 -5.41 0.35 29.87
C TYR A 350 -6.30 1.51 30.30
N PHE A 351 -6.06 2.71 29.77
CA PHE A 351 -6.93 3.85 30.03
C PHE A 351 -8.37 3.59 29.56
N TYR A 352 -8.52 3.16 28.31
CA TYR A 352 -9.85 2.94 27.73
C TYR A 352 -10.54 1.69 28.31
N GLU A 353 -9.80 0.63 28.61
CA GLU A 353 -10.34 -0.50 29.36
C GLU A 353 -10.85 -0.06 30.74
N GLY A 354 -10.04 0.69 31.48
CA GLY A 354 -10.41 1.19 32.81
C GLY A 354 -11.63 2.11 32.77
N MET A 355 -11.70 2.99 31.76
CA MET A 355 -12.87 3.83 31.53
C MET A 355 -14.13 2.98 31.25
N ALA A 356 -14.03 1.97 30.39
CA ALA A 356 -15.12 1.07 30.08
C ALA A 356 -15.59 0.29 31.33
N LEU A 357 -14.64 -0.27 32.08
CA LEU A 357 -14.92 -0.99 33.32
C LEU A 357 -15.63 -0.11 34.37
N ALA A 358 -15.20 1.16 34.49
CA ALA A 358 -15.88 2.12 35.40
C ALA A 358 -17.33 2.39 34.97
N LYS A 359 -17.58 2.59 33.68
CA LYS A 359 -18.94 2.78 33.12
C LYS A 359 -19.82 1.54 33.28
N LEU A 360 -19.22 0.34 33.30
CA LEU A 360 -19.90 -0.94 33.54
C LEU A 360 -20.08 -1.25 35.06
N GLY A 361 -19.73 -0.34 35.96
CA GLY A 361 -19.85 -0.53 37.41
C GLY A 361 -18.79 -1.48 38.00
N GLN A 362 -17.75 -1.85 37.27
CA GLN A 362 -16.69 -2.75 37.73
C GLN A 362 -15.49 -1.94 38.28
N ALA A 363 -15.75 -1.12 39.29
CA ALA A 363 -14.82 -0.11 39.79
C ALA A 363 -13.45 -0.66 40.24
N ASP A 364 -13.41 -1.79 40.96
CA ASP A 364 -12.12 -2.36 41.41
C ASP A 364 -11.22 -2.78 40.25
N LYS A 365 -11.83 -3.37 39.21
CA LYS A 365 -11.09 -3.74 37.99
C LYS A 365 -10.65 -2.49 37.21
N ALA A 366 -11.52 -1.47 37.15
CA ALA A 366 -11.18 -0.20 36.52
C ALA A 366 -9.97 0.46 37.19
N ILE A 367 -9.96 0.52 38.53
CA ILE A 367 -8.81 1.06 39.28
C ILE A 367 -7.53 0.27 38.98
N SER A 368 -7.62 -1.06 38.99
CA SER A 368 -6.46 -1.92 38.68
C SER A 368 -5.90 -1.65 37.29
N SER A 369 -6.76 -1.62 36.27
CA SER A 369 -6.36 -1.33 34.90
C SER A 369 -5.75 0.07 34.76
N LEU A 370 -6.41 1.09 35.33
CA LEU A 370 -5.93 2.48 35.28
C LEU A 370 -4.58 2.67 35.99
N GLU A 371 -4.38 2.08 37.18
CA GLU A 371 -3.08 2.17 37.88
C GLU A 371 -1.98 1.44 37.10
N THR A 372 -2.30 0.29 36.50
CA THR A 372 -1.35 -0.44 35.64
C THR A 372 -0.94 0.42 34.44
N GLY A 373 -1.90 0.93 33.68
CA GLY A 373 -1.62 1.77 32.51
C GLY A 373 -0.87 3.04 32.87
N LYS A 374 -1.25 3.69 33.98
CA LYS A 374 -0.54 4.88 34.49
C LYS A 374 0.94 4.59 34.76
N SER A 375 1.28 3.40 35.24
CA SER A 375 2.68 3.01 35.52
C SER A 375 3.54 2.94 34.27
N PHE A 376 2.96 2.74 33.09
CA PHE A 376 3.67 2.72 31.80
C PHE A 376 3.86 4.13 31.18
N VAL A 377 3.24 5.16 31.76
CA VAL A 377 3.35 6.52 31.22
C VAL A 377 4.71 7.11 31.56
N ILE A 378 5.53 7.36 30.55
CA ILE A 378 6.87 7.95 30.69
C ILE A 378 6.86 9.36 30.10
N ASN A 379 7.28 10.36 30.88
CA ASN A 379 7.46 11.77 30.45
C ASN A 379 6.25 12.38 29.72
N ASN A 380 5.03 12.00 30.11
CA ASN A 380 3.79 12.53 29.56
C ASN A 380 2.82 12.90 30.69
N ASP A 381 3.00 14.10 31.25
CA ASP A 381 2.19 14.58 32.36
C ASP A 381 0.71 14.78 31.95
N LEU A 382 0.44 15.14 30.70
CA LEU A 382 -0.92 15.27 30.19
C LEU A 382 -1.67 13.94 30.23
N LEU A 383 -1.00 12.84 29.87
CA LEU A 383 -1.61 11.51 29.92
C LEU A 383 -1.75 11.03 31.37
N LYS A 384 -0.75 11.30 32.25
CA LYS A 384 -0.89 11.00 33.69
C LYS A 384 -2.08 11.72 34.32
N ALA A 385 -2.26 13.01 33.96
CA ALA A 385 -3.41 13.79 34.42
C ALA A 385 -4.74 13.17 34.03
N LYS A 386 -4.86 12.65 32.79
CA LYS A 386 -6.06 11.92 32.34
C LYS A 386 -6.33 10.66 33.16
N PHE A 387 -5.28 9.86 33.43
CA PHE A 387 -5.39 8.69 34.29
C PHE A 387 -5.83 9.06 35.70
N ASN A 388 -5.23 10.10 36.29
CA ASN A 388 -5.57 10.56 37.63
C ASN A 388 -7.01 11.10 37.70
N SER A 389 -7.50 11.82 36.66
CA SER A 389 -8.89 12.26 36.58
C SER A 389 -9.86 11.08 36.50
N GLN A 390 -9.57 10.10 35.64
CA GLN A 390 -10.43 8.92 35.52
C GLN A 390 -10.44 8.07 36.79
N LEU A 391 -9.30 7.94 37.49
CA LEU A 391 -9.20 7.33 38.82
C LEU A 391 -10.01 8.11 39.84
N GLY A 392 -9.99 9.47 39.81
CA GLY A 392 -10.76 10.34 40.64
C GLY A 392 -12.25 10.08 40.55
N ASN A 393 -12.77 10.05 39.33
CA ASN A 393 -14.15 9.70 39.04
C ASN A 393 -14.50 8.28 39.55
N THR A 394 -13.61 7.32 39.36
CA THR A 394 -13.84 5.93 39.76
C THR A 394 -13.81 5.76 41.28
N TYR A 395 -12.86 6.37 41.99
CA TYR A 395 -12.84 6.37 43.45
C TYR A 395 -14.08 7.08 44.05
N HIS A 396 -14.52 8.16 43.39
CA HIS A 396 -15.74 8.87 43.81
C HIS A 396 -16.96 7.96 43.71
N SER A 397 -17.14 7.24 42.62
CA SER A 397 -18.31 6.35 42.39
C SER A 397 -18.46 5.23 43.42
N ILE A 398 -17.36 4.84 44.09
CA ILE A 398 -17.38 3.84 45.17
C ILE A 398 -17.31 4.47 46.59
N GLY A 399 -17.50 5.79 46.71
CA GLY A 399 -17.49 6.51 47.97
C GLY A 399 -16.11 6.70 48.62
N ASN A 400 -15.03 6.38 47.94
CA ASN A 400 -13.66 6.61 48.44
C ASN A 400 -13.23 8.06 48.17
N PHE A 401 -13.88 9.00 48.83
CA PHE A 401 -13.74 10.43 48.54
C PHE A 401 -12.31 10.96 48.81
N GLN A 402 -11.63 10.45 49.86
CA GLN A 402 -10.27 10.87 50.14
C GLN A 402 -9.32 10.56 48.97
N LYS A 403 -9.33 9.31 48.46
CA LYS A 403 -8.50 8.94 47.31
C LYS A 403 -8.91 9.68 46.05
N SER A 404 -10.24 9.91 45.87
CA SER A 404 -10.71 10.73 44.74
C SER A 404 -10.10 12.11 44.76
N ASP A 405 -10.13 12.80 45.89
CA ASP A 405 -9.53 14.15 46.02
C ASP A 405 -8.00 14.15 45.80
N ASP A 406 -7.30 13.18 46.39
CA ASP A 406 -5.84 13.05 46.26
C ASP A 406 -5.42 12.89 44.80
N VAL A 407 -6.13 12.09 44.01
CA VAL A 407 -5.76 11.89 42.58
C VAL A 407 -6.24 13.03 41.70
N PHE A 408 -7.36 13.69 41.96
CA PHE A 408 -7.75 14.92 41.27
C PHE A 408 -6.75 16.05 41.49
N GLN A 409 -6.26 16.22 42.72
CA GLN A 409 -5.21 17.23 43.02
C GLN A 409 -3.93 16.92 42.23
N LYS A 410 -3.52 15.66 42.13
CA LYS A 410 -2.40 15.25 41.25
C LYS A 410 -2.66 15.58 39.79
N ALA A 411 -3.85 15.28 39.30
CA ALA A 411 -4.24 15.60 37.93
C ALA A 411 -4.14 17.10 37.62
N LEU A 412 -4.57 17.94 38.57
CA LEU A 412 -4.48 19.39 38.44
C LEU A 412 -3.02 19.94 38.53
N VAL A 413 -2.14 19.24 39.24
CA VAL A 413 -0.68 19.58 39.24
C VAL A 413 -0.07 19.21 37.90
N GLU A 414 -0.42 18.05 37.34
CA GLU A 414 0.12 17.55 36.05
C GLU A 414 -0.44 18.34 34.86
N ASN A 415 -1.72 18.76 34.92
CA ASN A 415 -2.37 19.56 33.88
C ASN A 415 -3.36 20.59 34.43
N ALA A 416 -2.85 21.70 34.93
CA ALA A 416 -3.66 22.77 35.50
C ALA A 416 -4.59 23.49 34.49
N LYS A 417 -4.35 23.33 33.18
CA LYS A 417 -5.10 24.04 32.14
C LYS A 417 -6.17 23.17 31.46
N ASP A 418 -6.40 21.96 31.93
CA ASP A 418 -7.44 21.10 31.38
C ASP A 418 -8.81 21.46 31.98
N PRO A 419 -9.76 21.99 31.19
CA PRO A 419 -11.08 22.36 31.70
C PRO A 419 -11.91 21.15 32.12
N PHE A 420 -11.69 19.99 31.54
CA PHE A 420 -12.46 18.79 31.85
C PHE A 420 -12.05 18.16 33.18
N ILE A 421 -10.75 18.18 33.52
CA ILE A 421 -10.28 17.73 34.85
C ILE A 421 -10.87 18.61 35.95
N LYS A 422 -10.89 19.93 35.75
CA LYS A 422 -11.52 20.87 36.69
C LYS A 422 -13.04 20.63 36.81
N ASN A 423 -13.71 20.41 35.68
CA ASN A 423 -15.11 20.09 35.60
C ASN A 423 -15.47 18.80 36.38
N ASP A 424 -14.72 17.72 36.11
CA ASP A 424 -14.96 16.43 36.75
C ASP A 424 -14.79 16.51 38.26
N TYR A 425 -13.74 17.20 38.71
CA TYR A 425 -13.55 17.39 40.15
C TYR A 425 -14.65 18.28 40.77
N ALA A 426 -15.02 19.37 40.09
CA ALA A 426 -16.12 20.23 40.55
C ALA A 426 -17.44 19.48 40.63
N TYR A 427 -17.73 18.62 39.66
CA TYR A 427 -18.93 17.75 39.66
C TYR A 427 -18.93 16.80 40.87
N CYS A 428 -17.81 16.10 41.12
CA CYS A 428 -17.67 15.21 42.26
C CYS A 428 -17.84 15.93 43.61
N LEU A 429 -17.31 17.15 43.76
CA LEU A 429 -17.51 17.98 44.93
C LEU A 429 -18.96 18.43 45.10
N ALA A 430 -19.62 18.82 44.02
CA ALA A 430 -21.02 19.21 43.98
C ALA A 430 -21.95 18.06 44.37
N GLU A 431 -21.73 16.85 43.84
CA GLU A 431 -22.56 15.68 44.12
C GLU A 431 -22.59 15.29 45.60
N ARG A 432 -21.45 15.42 46.29
CA ARG A 432 -21.37 15.14 47.73
C ARG A 432 -21.62 16.38 48.61
N ARG A 433 -22.00 17.51 48.02
CA ARG A 433 -22.26 18.79 48.70
C ARG A 433 -21.13 19.22 49.65
N GLN A 434 -19.89 19.03 49.24
CA GLN A 434 -18.70 19.36 50.01
C GLN A 434 -17.85 20.39 49.30
N SER A 435 -17.14 21.22 50.07
CA SER A 435 -16.20 22.18 49.51
C SER A 435 -16.75 23.06 48.38
N THR A 436 -17.98 23.55 48.55
CA THR A 436 -18.75 24.32 47.56
C THR A 436 -17.91 25.47 46.94
N GLU A 437 -17.15 26.22 47.72
CA GLU A 437 -16.33 27.31 47.21
C GLU A 437 -15.18 26.81 46.32
N ASN A 438 -14.57 25.66 46.63
CA ASN A 438 -13.58 25.04 45.78
C ASN A 438 -14.22 24.54 44.47
N ALA A 439 -15.38 23.92 44.55
CA ALA A 439 -16.12 23.49 43.33
C ALA A 439 -16.49 24.69 42.45
N LYS A 440 -16.95 25.82 43.03
CA LYS A 440 -17.23 27.06 42.29
C LYS A 440 -15.96 27.62 41.62
N THR A 441 -14.82 27.60 42.33
CA THR A 441 -13.57 28.06 41.77
C THR A 441 -13.15 27.21 40.55
N LEU A 442 -13.15 25.89 40.71
CA LEU A 442 -12.77 24.96 39.66
C LEU A 442 -13.62 25.11 38.41
N ILE A 443 -14.95 25.16 38.56
CA ILE A 443 -15.85 25.25 37.40
C ILE A 443 -15.78 26.63 36.72
N ASN A 444 -15.58 27.72 37.47
CA ASN A 444 -15.39 29.03 36.89
C ASN A 444 -14.07 29.11 36.11
N GLU A 445 -12.99 28.51 36.61
CA GLU A 445 -11.72 28.38 35.89
C GLU A 445 -11.88 27.52 34.63
N ALA A 446 -12.65 26.42 34.70
CA ALA A 446 -12.93 25.57 33.53
C ALA A 446 -13.68 26.35 32.43
N ILE A 447 -14.73 27.10 32.82
CA ILE A 447 -15.52 27.93 31.89
C ILE A 447 -14.66 29.05 31.28
N ALA A 448 -13.76 29.65 32.06
CA ALA A 448 -12.82 30.67 31.56
C ALA A 448 -11.85 30.11 30.52
N LEU A 449 -11.45 28.82 30.64
CA LEU A 449 -10.58 28.12 29.69
C LEU A 449 -11.34 27.68 28.43
N LEU A 450 -12.60 27.33 28.55
CA LEU A 450 -13.44 26.83 27.45
C LEU A 450 -14.86 27.39 27.55
N ILE A 451 -15.06 28.56 26.96
CA ILE A 451 -16.35 29.27 26.98
C ILE A 451 -17.40 28.57 26.09
N ASN A 452 -18.68 28.75 26.44
CA ASN A 452 -19.83 28.24 25.69
C ASN A 452 -19.81 26.70 25.51
N HIS A 453 -19.29 25.96 26.49
CA HIS A 453 -19.27 24.50 26.45
C HIS A 453 -20.39 23.91 27.30
N PRO A 454 -21.33 23.16 26.72
CA PRO A 454 -22.57 22.73 27.43
C PRO A 454 -22.28 21.89 28.66
N THR A 455 -21.27 21.01 28.65
CA THR A 455 -20.94 20.16 29.82
C THR A 455 -20.44 20.98 31.01
N LEU A 456 -19.68 22.05 30.80
CA LEU A 456 -19.18 22.90 31.89
C LEU A 456 -20.32 23.74 32.49
N GLU A 457 -21.17 24.26 31.63
CA GLU A 457 -22.37 25.03 32.04
C GLU A 457 -23.39 24.17 32.76
N ASP A 458 -23.58 22.91 32.34
CA ASP A 458 -24.39 21.91 33.00
C ASP A 458 -23.86 21.59 34.41
N THR A 459 -22.55 21.34 34.54
CA THR A 459 -21.93 21.10 35.86
C THR A 459 -22.09 22.29 36.78
N TYR A 460 -21.97 23.52 36.25
CA TYR A 460 -22.20 24.70 37.10
C TYR A 460 -23.67 24.86 37.49
N ALA A 461 -24.59 24.60 36.59
CA ALA A 461 -26.02 24.57 36.93
C ALA A 461 -26.31 23.50 37.98
N PHE A 462 -25.69 22.31 37.89
CA PHE A 462 -25.86 21.24 38.89
C PHE A 462 -25.31 21.67 40.27
N LEU A 463 -24.12 22.27 40.32
CA LEU A 463 -23.51 22.79 41.54
C LEU A 463 -24.44 23.84 42.22
N LEU A 464 -24.97 24.79 41.45
CA LEU A 464 -25.89 25.81 41.95
C LEU A 464 -27.21 25.20 42.41
N PHE A 465 -27.72 24.21 41.69
CA PHE A 465 -28.92 23.46 42.09
C PHE A 465 -28.73 22.72 43.42
N GLN A 466 -27.58 22.08 43.63
CA GLN A 466 -27.24 21.41 44.88
C GLN A 466 -27.12 22.38 46.06
N ASN A 467 -26.75 23.62 45.80
CA ASN A 467 -26.64 24.70 46.78
C ASN A 467 -27.92 25.52 46.95
N GLU A 468 -29.05 25.10 46.34
CA GLU A 468 -30.34 25.77 46.35
C GLU A 468 -30.35 27.19 45.73
N GLU A 469 -29.35 27.52 44.90
CA GLU A 469 -29.26 28.79 44.14
C GLU A 469 -30.06 28.66 42.83
N LEU A 470 -31.38 28.41 42.94
CA LEU A 470 -32.25 27.91 41.86
C LEU A 470 -32.36 28.87 40.67
N GLU A 471 -32.46 30.18 40.88
CA GLU A 471 -32.56 31.18 39.81
C GLU A 471 -31.26 31.26 38.97
N MET A 472 -30.13 31.11 39.64
CA MET A 472 -28.83 31.06 38.94
C MET A 472 -28.63 29.73 38.22
N ALA A 473 -29.06 28.61 38.84
CA ALA A 473 -29.06 27.29 38.21
C ALA A 473 -29.90 27.29 36.91
N GLN A 474 -31.09 27.95 36.94
CA GLN A 474 -31.94 28.09 35.77
C GLN A 474 -31.24 28.85 34.63
N LYS A 475 -30.50 29.92 34.96
CA LYS A 475 -29.74 30.67 33.93
C LYS A 475 -28.65 29.82 33.26
N TRP A 476 -27.85 29.09 34.06
CA TRP A 476 -26.76 28.29 33.55
C TRP A 476 -27.23 27.06 32.79
N ILE A 477 -28.30 26.37 33.25
CA ILE A 477 -28.83 25.25 32.50
C ILE A 477 -29.41 25.70 31.14
N GLN A 478 -30.03 26.90 31.09
CA GLN A 478 -30.50 27.45 29.81
C GLN A 478 -29.36 27.77 28.86
N GLN A 479 -28.21 28.25 29.37
CA GLN A 479 -27.00 28.43 28.52
C GLN A 479 -26.52 27.09 27.98
N SER A 480 -26.40 26.07 28.85
CA SER A 480 -26.01 24.71 28.40
C SER A 480 -26.94 24.19 27.30
N LEU A 481 -28.27 24.33 27.46
CA LEU A 481 -29.22 23.92 26.43
C LEU A 481 -29.03 24.68 25.10
N ASN A 482 -28.75 25.98 25.16
CA ASN A 482 -28.52 26.82 23.97
C ASN A 482 -27.22 26.45 23.26
N HIS A 483 -26.24 25.90 23.98
CA HIS A 483 -24.95 25.50 23.43
C HIS A 483 -24.86 24.01 23.04
N GLY A 484 -26.02 23.30 23.04
CA GLY A 484 -26.10 21.91 22.57
C GLY A 484 -26.33 20.87 23.65
N GLY A 485 -26.54 21.29 24.90
CA GLY A 485 -26.94 20.41 26.02
C GLY A 485 -28.32 19.81 25.86
N ASP A 486 -29.15 20.37 24.97
CA ASP A 486 -30.50 19.91 24.63
C ASP A 486 -30.55 18.52 23.97
N ARG A 487 -29.41 17.94 23.65
CA ARG A 487 -29.24 16.57 23.11
C ARG A 487 -28.89 15.54 24.17
N THR A 488 -28.72 15.97 25.42
CA THR A 488 -28.23 15.12 26.50
C THR A 488 -29.37 14.93 27.52
N GLY A 489 -29.80 13.68 27.71
CA GLY A 489 -30.95 13.39 28.61
C GLY A 489 -30.69 13.79 30.04
N SER A 490 -29.47 13.61 30.59
CA SER A 490 -29.14 14.05 31.96
C SER A 490 -29.23 15.58 32.14
N THR A 491 -28.80 16.35 31.14
CA THR A 491 -28.89 17.82 31.13
C THR A 491 -30.35 18.27 31.08
N LEU A 492 -31.17 17.63 30.23
CA LEU A 492 -32.61 17.87 30.14
C LEU A 492 -33.33 17.47 31.46
N GLU A 493 -32.92 16.36 32.08
CA GLU A 493 -33.46 15.95 33.37
C GLU A 493 -33.15 16.98 34.47
N LEU A 494 -31.90 17.49 34.53
CA LEU A 494 -31.51 18.54 35.45
C LEU A 494 -32.31 19.84 35.21
N ALA A 495 -32.58 20.19 33.95
CA ALA A 495 -33.43 21.34 33.61
C ALA A 495 -34.84 21.16 34.17
N GLY A 496 -35.41 19.97 34.03
CA GLY A 496 -36.70 19.63 34.63
C GLY A 496 -36.68 19.72 36.15
N ASP A 497 -35.65 19.18 36.79
CA ASP A 497 -35.50 19.21 38.27
C ASP A 497 -35.39 20.65 38.80
N ILE A 498 -34.66 21.51 38.13
CA ILE A 498 -34.56 22.94 38.48
C ILE A 498 -35.93 23.63 38.35
N HIS A 499 -36.67 23.41 37.24
CA HIS A 499 -37.98 24.00 37.04
C HIS A 499 -39.01 23.51 38.06
N ALA A 500 -38.97 22.22 38.40
CA ALA A 500 -39.84 21.66 39.45
C ALA A 500 -39.61 22.30 40.82
N LYS A 501 -38.34 22.49 41.20
CA LYS A 501 -37.94 23.17 42.44
C LYS A 501 -38.34 24.65 42.46
N LEU A 502 -38.40 25.30 41.31
CA LEU A 502 -38.90 26.68 41.13
C LEU A 502 -40.42 26.77 41.08
N GLY A 503 -41.14 25.68 41.25
CA GLY A 503 -42.60 25.63 41.17
C GLY A 503 -43.19 25.73 39.77
N LYS A 504 -42.36 25.56 38.72
CA LYS A 504 -42.72 25.62 37.30
C LYS A 504 -42.99 24.20 36.77
N MET A 505 -44.01 23.53 37.29
CA MET A 505 -44.25 22.12 37.03
C MET A 505 -44.55 21.77 35.56
N PRO A 506 -45.35 22.58 34.81
CA PRO A 506 -45.59 22.30 33.41
C PRO A 506 -44.28 22.26 32.57
N GLU A 507 -43.39 23.21 32.82
CA GLU A 507 -42.09 23.27 32.16
C GLU A 507 -41.17 22.11 32.59
N ALA A 508 -41.22 21.71 33.86
CA ALA A 508 -40.47 20.59 34.39
C ALA A 508 -40.86 19.26 33.69
N ILE A 509 -42.15 18.99 33.55
CA ILE A 509 -42.67 17.80 32.86
C ILE A 509 -42.21 17.81 31.40
N ALA A 510 -42.33 18.93 30.70
CA ALA A 510 -41.90 19.05 29.31
C ALA A 510 -40.37 18.77 29.12
N TYR A 511 -39.52 19.15 30.09
CA TYR A 511 -38.08 18.82 30.06
C TYR A 511 -37.84 17.35 30.39
N TRP A 512 -38.53 16.75 31.35
CA TRP A 512 -38.39 15.33 31.69
C TRP A 512 -38.83 14.42 30.55
N GLU A 513 -39.92 14.74 29.83
CA GLU A 513 -40.36 14.01 28.64
C GLU A 513 -39.31 14.06 27.53
N LYS A 514 -38.71 15.24 27.27
CA LYS A 514 -37.59 15.38 26.33
C LYS A 514 -36.38 14.61 26.78
N ALA A 515 -36.09 14.61 28.08
CA ALA A 515 -34.97 13.85 28.66
C ALA A 515 -35.17 12.34 28.46
N GLN A 516 -36.38 11.83 28.71
CA GLN A 516 -36.71 10.41 28.48
C GLN A 516 -36.55 10.03 27.01
N ALA A 517 -37.01 10.86 26.09
CA ALA A 517 -36.87 10.64 24.65
C ALA A 517 -35.39 10.66 24.18
N ALA A 518 -34.55 11.52 24.79
CA ALA A 518 -33.11 11.60 24.47
C ALA A 518 -32.31 10.43 25.06
N GLY A 519 -32.82 9.79 26.14
CA GLY A 519 -32.12 8.70 26.84
C GLY A 519 -30.97 9.18 27.73
N GLY A 520 -30.36 8.26 28.47
CA GLY A 520 -29.26 8.58 29.39
C GLY A 520 -29.68 9.32 30.65
N THR A 521 -30.95 9.17 31.05
CA THR A 521 -31.53 9.73 32.26
C THR A 521 -31.35 8.83 33.48
N SER A 522 -31.71 9.35 34.65
CA SER A 522 -31.80 8.53 35.85
C SER A 522 -32.95 7.50 35.73
N ASN A 523 -32.89 6.44 36.52
CA ASN A 523 -33.98 5.47 36.65
C ASN A 523 -35.24 6.03 37.36
N LEU A 524 -35.21 7.28 37.80
CA LEU A 524 -36.32 7.98 38.42
C LEU A 524 -37.18 8.79 37.43
N ILE A 525 -36.75 8.92 36.19
CA ILE A 525 -37.37 9.80 35.18
C ILE A 525 -38.86 9.47 34.96
N GLU A 526 -39.21 8.18 34.86
CA GLU A 526 -40.59 7.73 34.66
C GLU A 526 -41.48 8.09 35.85
N ILE A 527 -40.95 7.97 37.07
CA ILE A 527 -41.68 8.29 38.30
C ILE A 527 -41.85 9.82 38.43
N LYS A 528 -40.82 10.61 38.08
CA LYS A 528 -40.92 12.09 38.07
C LYS A 528 -42.01 12.58 37.13
N ILE A 529 -42.12 11.97 35.94
CA ILE A 529 -43.16 12.30 34.95
C ILE A 529 -44.54 11.87 35.45
N ALA A 530 -44.67 10.62 35.93
CA ALA A 530 -45.94 10.05 36.35
C ALA A 530 -46.53 10.73 37.60
N ASP A 531 -45.68 11.07 38.57
CA ASP A 531 -46.08 11.68 39.83
C ASP A 531 -46.08 13.21 39.75
N GLU A 532 -45.69 13.80 38.64
CA GLU A 532 -45.59 15.26 38.43
C GLU A 532 -44.86 15.97 39.60
N ARG A 533 -43.76 15.39 40.09
CA ARG A 533 -42.99 15.94 41.20
C ARG A 533 -41.48 15.67 41.09
N TYR A 534 -40.71 16.56 41.68
CA TYR A 534 -39.29 16.33 41.87
C TYR A 534 -39.07 15.19 42.88
N ILE A 535 -38.21 14.25 42.51
CA ILE A 535 -37.75 13.14 43.37
C ILE A 535 -36.25 13.21 43.41
N SER A 536 -35.65 13.38 44.59
CA SER A 536 -34.20 13.37 44.79
C SER A 536 -33.64 11.96 44.67
N LYS A 537 -32.45 11.85 44.13
CA LYS A 537 -31.65 10.61 44.18
C LYS A 537 -31.30 10.21 45.60
#